data_506afe42a19ec0f00b64412e73a9df32
#
_entry.id   506afe42a19ec0f00b64412e73a9df32
#
_cell.length_a   1.000
_cell.length_b   1.000
_cell.length_c   1.000
_cell.angle_alpha   90.00
_cell.angle_beta   90.00
_cell.angle_gamma   90.00
#
_symmetry.space_group_name_H-M   'P 1'
#
loop_
_entity.id
_entity.type
_entity.pdbx_description
1 polymer ?
#
loop_
_entity_poly.entity_id
_entity_poly.type
_entity_poly.pdbx_seq_one_letter_code
_entity_poly.pdbx_strand_id
1 'polypeptide(L)'
;RDDTLYPEELQLALRNKGMPLEALRYPITPTGIHYLLVHYDIPEVDASAWRLAVSGLVATPLSLTLDDIRKRPRRTLAVTTECAGNGRALSSPRRISQPWLVEAIGTAEWTGTSLKAVLEAAGLAREAVEVVFTGLDEGVEGNVVQRYQRSLAVSEALRDEVLLAYEMNGRPLE
;
A
#
# COMPACT_ATOMS: atom_id res chain seq x y z
N ARG A 1 -4.56 10.65 -30.69
CA ARG A 1 -4.79 10.28 -29.27
C ARG A 1 -6.14 9.58 -29.21
N ASP A 2 -6.20 8.38 -28.63
CA ASP A 2 -7.48 7.72 -28.41
C ASP A 2 -8.09 8.30 -27.12
N ASP A 3 -9.12 9.15 -27.30
CA ASP A 3 -9.82 9.82 -26.21
C ASP A 3 -11.12 9.08 -25.82
N THR A 4 -11.27 7.82 -26.30
CA THR A 4 -12.42 6.98 -25.96
C THR A 4 -12.32 6.56 -24.49
N LEU A 5 -13.39 6.82 -23.72
CA LEU A 5 -13.56 6.29 -22.38
C LEU A 5 -14.32 4.96 -22.44
N TYR A 6 -13.80 3.98 -21.77
CA TYR A 6 -14.44 2.67 -21.64
C TYR A 6 -15.25 2.60 -20.34
N PRO A 7 -16.38 1.85 -20.29
CA PRO A 7 -17.19 1.70 -19.07
C PRO A 7 -16.39 1.24 -17.86
N GLU A 8 -15.41 0.36 -18.07
CA GLU A 8 -14.52 -0.15 -17.03
C GLU A 8 -13.64 0.96 -16.42
N GLU A 9 -13.15 1.88 -17.26
CA GLU A 9 -12.36 3.02 -16.80
C GLU A 9 -13.22 4.00 -15.99
N LEU A 10 -14.46 4.21 -16.41
CA LEU A 10 -15.40 5.06 -15.68
C LEU A 10 -15.72 4.49 -14.30
N GLN A 11 -15.96 3.17 -14.21
CA GLN A 11 -16.17 2.50 -12.91
C GLN A 11 -14.98 2.65 -11.97
N LEU A 12 -13.75 2.53 -12.49
CA LEU A 12 -12.54 2.73 -11.71
C LEU A 12 -12.40 4.20 -11.26
N ALA A 13 -12.64 5.14 -12.14
CA ALA A 13 -12.56 6.58 -11.85
C ALA A 13 -13.55 7.03 -10.77
N LEU A 14 -14.72 6.40 -10.68
CA LEU A 14 -15.73 6.70 -9.66
C LEU A 14 -15.29 6.24 -8.24
N ARG A 15 -14.41 5.27 -8.13
CA ARG A 15 -13.91 4.74 -6.84
C ARG A 15 -12.62 5.41 -6.38
N ASN A 16 -11.87 5.99 -7.31
CA ASN A 16 -10.52 6.50 -7.08
C ASN A 16 -10.49 8.02 -7.17
N LYS A 17 -9.49 8.62 -6.54
CA LYS A 17 -9.35 10.06 -6.44
C LYS A 17 -7.90 10.47 -6.63
N GLY A 18 -7.65 11.35 -7.59
CA GLY A 18 -6.35 12.00 -7.76
C GLY A 18 -6.14 13.13 -6.75
N MET A 19 -4.89 13.45 -6.46
CA MET A 19 -4.51 14.64 -5.71
C MET A 19 -4.68 15.88 -6.61
N PRO A 20 -5.34 16.96 -6.16
CA PRO A 20 -5.33 18.22 -6.89
C PRO A 20 -3.90 18.74 -7.03
N LEU A 21 -3.46 19.10 -8.24
CA LEU A 21 -2.07 19.52 -8.48
C LEU A 21 -1.67 20.77 -7.68
N GLU A 22 -2.64 21.60 -7.30
CA GLU A 22 -2.44 22.74 -6.41
C GLU A 22 -1.91 22.34 -5.03
N ALA A 23 -2.09 21.07 -4.62
CA ALA A 23 -1.57 20.54 -3.38
C ALA A 23 -0.06 20.34 -3.39
N LEU A 24 0.59 20.37 -4.55
CA LEU A 24 2.07 20.31 -4.67
C LEU A 24 2.78 21.46 -3.94
N ARG A 25 2.09 22.54 -3.60
CA ARG A 25 2.63 23.61 -2.76
C ARG A 25 2.84 23.23 -1.28
N TYR A 26 2.27 22.12 -0.84
CA TYR A 26 2.46 21.63 0.52
C TYR A 26 3.58 20.58 0.55
N PRO A 27 4.55 20.70 1.46
CA PRO A 27 5.59 19.67 1.61
C PRO A 27 5.01 18.33 2.08
N ILE A 28 3.92 18.37 2.85
CA ILE A 28 3.12 17.20 3.23
C ILE A 28 1.71 17.41 2.70
N THR A 29 1.26 16.50 1.86
CA THR A 29 -0.08 16.52 1.29
C THR A 29 -1.13 16.29 2.39
N PRO A 30 -2.09 17.22 2.61
CA PRO A 30 -3.15 16.99 3.57
C PRO A 30 -3.92 15.70 3.26
N THR A 31 -4.22 14.89 4.29
CA THR A 31 -4.82 13.55 4.14
C THR A 31 -6.10 13.58 3.29
N GLY A 32 -6.98 14.58 3.49
CA GLY A 32 -8.24 14.68 2.75
C GLY A 32 -8.12 14.91 1.25
N ILE A 33 -6.95 15.32 0.75
CA ILE A 33 -6.67 15.56 -0.67
C ILE A 33 -5.52 14.72 -1.22
N HIS A 34 -4.96 13.81 -0.42
CA HIS A 34 -4.03 12.78 -0.91
C HIS A 34 -4.75 11.89 -1.93
N TYR A 35 -4.02 11.36 -2.93
CA TYR A 35 -4.64 10.43 -3.86
C TYR A 35 -5.14 9.17 -3.15
N LEU A 36 -6.21 8.60 -3.68
CA LEU A 36 -6.80 7.35 -3.20
C LEU A 36 -6.91 6.36 -4.36
N LEU A 37 -6.40 5.17 -4.17
CA LEU A 37 -6.57 4.05 -5.07
C LEU A 37 -7.18 2.87 -4.31
N VAL A 38 -8.36 2.45 -4.74
CA VAL A 38 -9.00 1.20 -4.34
C VAL A 38 -8.82 0.20 -5.46
N HIS A 39 -8.00 -0.84 -5.24
CA HIS A 39 -7.69 -1.83 -6.28
C HIS A 39 -8.81 -2.87 -6.40
N TYR A 40 -9.16 -3.54 -5.31
CA TYR A 40 -10.26 -4.51 -5.25
C TYR A 40 -11.46 -3.96 -4.48
N ASP A 41 -11.75 -4.46 -3.30
CA ASP A 41 -12.77 -3.95 -2.39
C ASP A 41 -12.14 -3.14 -1.24
N ILE A 42 -13.00 -2.68 -0.34
CA ILE A 42 -12.59 -2.10 0.94
C ILE A 42 -13.12 -3.04 2.01
N PRO A 43 -12.27 -3.89 2.59
CA PRO A 43 -12.71 -4.87 3.58
C PRO A 43 -13.13 -4.16 4.86
N GLU A 44 -14.22 -4.61 5.47
CA GLU A 44 -14.57 -4.22 6.83
C GLU A 44 -13.66 -4.97 7.82
N VAL A 45 -12.86 -4.23 8.59
CA VAL A 45 -11.84 -4.79 9.48
C VAL A 45 -12.14 -4.43 10.93
N ASP A 46 -12.39 -5.44 11.76
CA ASP A 46 -12.37 -5.27 13.22
C ASP A 46 -10.92 -5.22 13.71
N ALA A 47 -10.45 -4.04 14.05
CA ALA A 47 -9.08 -3.81 14.52
C ALA A 47 -8.75 -4.62 15.80
N SER A 48 -9.74 -4.96 16.62
CA SER A 48 -9.53 -5.76 17.85
C SER A 48 -9.24 -7.23 17.53
N ALA A 49 -9.89 -7.76 16.50
CA ALA A 49 -9.72 -9.13 16.02
C ALA A 49 -8.58 -9.27 14.98
N TRP A 50 -8.17 -8.18 14.35
CA TRP A 50 -7.15 -8.20 13.30
C TRP A 50 -5.80 -8.73 13.79
N ARG A 51 -5.14 -9.49 12.91
CA ARG A 51 -3.81 -10.05 13.17
C ARG A 51 -2.94 -9.94 11.93
N LEU A 52 -1.67 -9.54 12.14
CA LEU A 52 -0.62 -9.69 11.14
C LEU A 52 0.05 -11.05 11.32
N ALA A 53 -0.15 -11.94 10.36
CA ALA A 53 0.55 -13.21 10.31
C ALA A 53 1.90 -13.04 9.60
N VAL A 54 2.97 -13.55 10.21
CA VAL A 54 4.30 -13.67 9.60
C VAL A 54 4.65 -15.15 9.57
N SER A 55 4.84 -15.71 8.38
CA SER A 55 5.03 -17.17 8.21
C SER A 55 5.88 -17.46 6.96
N GLY A 56 6.08 -18.73 6.67
CA GLY A 56 6.90 -19.20 5.56
C GLY A 56 8.34 -19.51 6.04
N LEU A 57 9.33 -18.98 5.35
CA LEU A 57 10.75 -19.22 5.66
C LEU A 57 11.21 -18.38 6.87
N VAL A 58 10.64 -18.68 8.04
CA VAL A 58 10.96 -18.09 9.34
C VAL A 58 11.13 -19.18 10.40
N ALA A 59 12.01 -18.96 11.37
CA ALA A 59 12.23 -19.91 12.47
C ALA A 59 11.03 -20.00 13.41
N THR A 60 10.36 -18.87 13.65
CA THR A 60 9.21 -18.77 14.57
C THR A 60 8.12 -17.94 13.89
N PRO A 61 7.04 -18.56 13.39
CA PRO A 61 5.89 -17.82 12.88
C PRO A 61 5.31 -16.89 13.94
N LEU A 62 4.89 -15.69 13.53
CA LEU A 62 4.29 -14.70 14.41
C LEU A 62 2.84 -14.44 14.04
N SER A 63 2.03 -14.13 15.06
CA SER A 63 0.67 -13.61 14.91
C SER A 63 0.56 -12.38 15.81
N LEU A 64 0.68 -11.19 15.21
CA LEU A 64 0.78 -9.92 15.94
C LEU A 64 -0.57 -9.19 15.91
N THR A 65 -1.00 -8.71 17.08
CA THR A 65 -2.10 -7.74 17.17
C THR A 65 -1.63 -6.36 16.73
N LEU A 66 -2.55 -5.46 16.46
CA LEU A 66 -2.24 -4.06 16.21
C LEU A 66 -1.48 -3.43 17.40
N ASP A 67 -1.86 -3.81 18.63
CA ASP A 67 -1.18 -3.35 19.85
C ASP A 67 0.24 -3.89 19.98
N ASP A 68 0.50 -5.12 19.56
CA ASP A 68 1.87 -5.68 19.54
C ASP A 68 2.76 -4.93 18.55
N ILE A 69 2.20 -4.47 17.44
CA ILE A 69 2.89 -3.63 16.47
C ILE A 69 3.16 -2.24 17.05
N ARG A 70 2.16 -1.61 17.69
CA ARG A 70 2.27 -0.26 18.28
C ARG A 70 3.22 -0.19 19.47
N LYS A 71 3.41 -1.29 20.22
CA LYS A 71 4.37 -1.38 21.34
C LYS A 71 5.84 -1.42 20.89
N ARG A 72 6.09 -1.70 19.61
CA ARG A 72 7.45 -1.71 19.05
C ARG A 72 7.99 -0.28 18.88
N PRO A 73 9.31 -0.10 18.71
CA PRO A 73 9.88 1.23 18.48
C PRO A 73 9.18 1.96 17.32
N ARG A 74 8.67 3.14 17.63
CA ARG A 74 7.94 4.00 16.70
C ARG A 74 8.91 4.77 15.81
N ARG A 75 8.62 4.86 14.53
CA ARG A 75 9.33 5.70 13.55
C ARG A 75 8.33 6.45 12.70
N THR A 76 8.66 7.68 12.34
CA THR A 76 7.89 8.51 11.41
C THR A 76 8.80 8.95 10.27
N LEU A 77 8.35 8.74 9.05
CA LEU A 77 9.07 9.11 7.82
C LEU A 77 8.13 9.85 6.88
N ALA A 78 8.60 10.96 6.32
CA ALA A 78 7.94 11.58 5.17
C ALA A 78 8.27 10.79 3.92
N VAL A 79 7.24 10.22 3.27
CA VAL A 79 7.40 9.38 2.08
C VAL A 79 6.46 9.86 0.99
N THR A 80 7.01 10.11 -0.18
CA THR A 80 6.22 10.33 -1.39
C THR A 80 5.82 8.97 -1.95
N THR A 81 4.53 8.71 -2.01
CA THR A 81 3.96 7.53 -2.65
C THR A 81 3.41 7.90 -4.01
N GLU A 82 3.64 7.05 -5.00
CA GLU A 82 3.15 7.21 -6.36
C GLU A 82 2.53 5.89 -6.81
N CYS A 83 1.33 5.95 -7.41
CA CYS A 83 0.74 4.78 -8.03
C CYS A 83 1.58 4.33 -9.22
N ALA A 84 1.89 3.03 -9.34
CA ALA A 84 2.61 2.47 -10.49
C ALA A 84 1.92 2.75 -11.84
N GLY A 85 0.65 3.12 -11.83
CA GLY A 85 -0.12 3.52 -12.99
C GLY A 85 -0.17 5.02 -13.24
N ASN A 86 0.52 5.84 -12.46
CA ASN A 86 0.55 7.28 -12.70
C ASN A 86 1.11 7.56 -14.10
N GLY A 87 0.45 8.45 -14.85
CA GLY A 87 0.78 8.70 -16.26
C GLY A 87 0.20 7.71 -17.27
N ARG A 88 -0.55 6.68 -16.85
CA ARG A 88 -1.06 5.63 -17.75
C ARG A 88 -1.92 6.17 -18.89
N ALA A 89 -2.73 7.19 -18.65
CA ALA A 89 -3.55 7.83 -19.69
C ALA A 89 -2.72 8.48 -20.80
N LEU A 90 -1.42 8.71 -20.57
CA LEU A 90 -0.49 9.30 -21.54
C LEU A 90 0.22 8.24 -22.40
N SER A 91 0.05 6.94 -22.09
CA SER A 91 0.68 5.84 -22.83
C SER A 91 0.04 5.63 -24.19
N SER A 92 0.82 5.10 -25.15
CA SER A 92 0.31 4.68 -26.46
C SER A 92 0.91 3.30 -26.81
N PRO A 93 0.09 2.29 -27.11
CA PRO A 93 -1.37 2.28 -26.96
C PRO A 93 -1.78 2.40 -25.48
N ARG A 94 -2.90 3.07 -25.21
CA ARG A 94 -3.45 3.21 -23.88
C ARG A 94 -4.10 1.89 -23.43
N ARG A 95 -3.77 1.43 -22.23
CA ARG A 95 -4.38 0.24 -21.64
C ARG A 95 -5.67 0.62 -20.90
N ILE A 96 -6.68 -0.24 -21.00
CA ILE A 96 -7.94 -0.09 -20.23
C ILE A 96 -7.61 -0.41 -18.78
N SER A 97 -7.63 0.60 -17.92
CA SER A 97 -7.41 0.54 -16.48
C SER A 97 -7.68 1.93 -15.89
N GLN A 98 -7.39 2.15 -14.59
CA GLN A 98 -7.49 3.48 -13.98
C GLN A 98 -6.68 4.50 -14.80
N PRO A 99 -7.34 5.49 -15.43
CA PRO A 99 -6.71 6.39 -16.41
C PRO A 99 -6.04 7.60 -15.75
N TRP A 100 -5.07 7.34 -14.86
CA TRP A 100 -4.29 8.40 -14.24
C TRP A 100 -3.55 9.28 -15.25
N LEU A 101 -3.63 10.60 -15.10
CA LEU A 101 -2.72 11.53 -15.75
C LEU A 101 -1.42 11.63 -14.93
N VAL A 102 -1.33 12.62 -14.01
CA VAL A 102 -0.13 12.85 -13.19
C VAL A 102 -0.47 13.05 -11.70
N GLU A 103 -1.71 12.82 -11.32
CA GLU A 103 -2.26 13.16 -10.01
C GLU A 103 -2.24 12.01 -9.00
N ALA A 104 -1.77 10.84 -9.39
CA ALA A 104 -1.70 9.68 -8.50
C ALA A 104 -0.40 9.66 -7.69
N ILE A 105 -0.12 10.76 -7.01
CA ILE A 105 1.07 11.00 -6.19
C ILE A 105 0.69 11.79 -4.94
N GLY A 106 1.45 11.64 -3.87
CA GLY A 106 1.30 12.45 -2.66
C GLY A 106 2.39 12.13 -1.65
N THR A 107 2.74 13.12 -0.83
CA THR A 107 3.72 12.97 0.25
C THR A 107 3.00 13.00 1.59
N ALA A 108 3.20 11.99 2.42
CA ALA A 108 2.63 11.95 3.76
C ALA A 108 3.68 11.55 4.80
N GLU A 109 3.45 11.94 6.06
CA GLU A 109 4.18 11.40 7.20
C GLU A 109 3.57 10.06 7.60
N TRP A 110 4.29 8.99 7.37
CA TRP A 110 3.88 7.64 7.76
C TRP A 110 4.54 7.25 9.07
N THR A 111 3.72 6.86 10.04
CA THR A 111 4.18 6.38 11.33
C THR A 111 3.91 4.90 11.48
N GLY A 112 4.93 4.17 11.91
CA GLY A 112 4.86 2.73 12.04
C GLY A 112 6.02 2.16 12.84
N THR A 113 6.22 0.85 12.73
CA THR A 113 7.40 0.16 13.24
C THR A 113 8.21 -0.43 12.11
N SER A 114 9.50 -0.71 12.34
CA SER A 114 10.39 -1.30 11.34
C SER A 114 9.93 -2.71 10.94
N LEU A 115 9.75 -2.95 9.63
CA LEU A 115 9.51 -4.29 9.08
C LEU A 115 10.70 -5.23 9.38
N LYS A 116 11.93 -4.73 9.20
CA LYS A 116 13.16 -5.47 9.52
C LYS A 116 13.13 -6.05 10.93
N ALA A 117 12.78 -5.23 11.93
CA ALA A 117 12.72 -5.69 13.32
C ALA A 117 11.67 -6.78 13.56
N VAL A 118 10.58 -6.80 12.79
CA VAL A 118 9.57 -7.87 12.83
C VAL A 118 10.07 -9.14 12.17
N LEU A 119 10.74 -9.04 11.02
CA LEU A 119 11.32 -10.19 10.31
C LEU A 119 12.47 -10.81 11.11
N GLU A 120 13.32 -10.00 11.73
CA GLU A 120 14.39 -10.47 12.64
C GLU A 120 13.82 -11.21 13.85
N ALA A 121 12.73 -10.69 14.45
CA ALA A 121 12.05 -11.36 15.56
C ALA A 121 11.42 -12.70 15.16
N ALA A 122 10.98 -12.84 13.91
CA ALA A 122 10.49 -14.11 13.35
C ALA A 122 11.63 -15.08 13.01
N GLY A 123 12.87 -14.61 12.94
CA GLY A 123 14.04 -15.41 12.55
C GLY A 123 14.00 -15.77 11.07
N LEU A 124 14.05 -14.74 10.20
CA LEU A 124 14.06 -14.92 8.74
C LEU A 124 15.16 -15.87 8.30
N ALA A 125 14.81 -16.91 7.54
CA ALA A 125 15.74 -17.90 7.05
C ALA A 125 16.66 -17.33 5.95
N ARG A 126 17.88 -17.82 5.85
CA ARG A 126 18.87 -17.34 4.87
C ARG A 126 18.48 -17.63 3.42
N GLU A 127 17.67 -18.65 3.22
CA GLU A 127 17.15 -19.10 1.91
C GLU A 127 15.97 -18.25 1.42
N ALA A 128 15.40 -17.39 2.27
CA ALA A 128 14.32 -16.48 1.87
C ALA A 128 14.86 -15.47 0.85
N VAL A 129 14.17 -15.33 -0.27
CA VAL A 129 14.55 -14.42 -1.36
C VAL A 129 13.58 -13.25 -1.47
N GLU A 130 12.32 -13.44 -1.07
CA GLU A 130 11.25 -12.45 -1.13
C GLU A 130 10.41 -12.44 0.13
N VAL A 131 9.85 -11.27 0.44
CA VAL A 131 8.78 -11.07 1.43
C VAL A 131 7.52 -10.73 0.66
N VAL A 132 6.50 -11.58 0.74
CA VAL A 132 5.21 -11.38 0.08
C VAL A 132 4.23 -10.77 1.08
N PHE A 133 3.63 -9.66 0.70
CA PHE A 133 2.57 -8.98 1.45
C PHE A 133 1.22 -9.32 0.84
N THR A 134 0.28 -9.78 1.65
CA THR A 134 -1.08 -10.11 1.23
C THR A 134 -2.07 -9.20 1.96
N GLY A 135 -2.85 -8.42 1.21
CA GLY A 135 -3.95 -7.61 1.73
C GLY A 135 -5.15 -8.45 2.17
N LEU A 136 -6.10 -7.81 2.82
CA LEU A 136 -7.40 -8.41 3.15
C LEU A 136 -8.42 -8.17 2.03
N ASP A 137 -8.16 -7.19 1.17
CA ASP A 137 -8.99 -6.86 0.02
C ASP A 137 -9.03 -8.02 -0.98
N GLU A 138 -10.24 -8.32 -1.47
CA GLU A 138 -10.49 -9.39 -2.44
C GLU A 138 -11.14 -8.82 -3.70
N GLY A 139 -10.81 -9.41 -4.84
CA GLY A 139 -11.38 -9.05 -6.12
C GLY A 139 -11.31 -10.20 -7.12
N VAL A 140 -11.94 -9.99 -8.28
CA VAL A 140 -11.94 -10.95 -9.37
C VAL A 140 -11.07 -10.42 -10.49
N GLU A 141 -10.06 -11.19 -10.88
CA GLU A 141 -9.20 -10.88 -12.01
C GLU A 141 -9.02 -12.15 -12.84
N GLY A 142 -9.28 -12.06 -14.16
CA GLY A 142 -9.24 -13.23 -15.03
C GLY A 142 -10.20 -14.36 -14.61
N ASN A 143 -11.38 -14.02 -14.05
CA ASN A 143 -12.38 -14.95 -13.49
C ASN A 143 -11.90 -15.73 -12.25
N VAL A 144 -10.85 -15.28 -11.58
CA VAL A 144 -10.33 -15.88 -10.36
C VAL A 144 -10.47 -14.88 -9.20
N VAL A 145 -11.04 -15.33 -8.09
CA VAL A 145 -11.04 -14.55 -6.84
C VAL A 145 -9.63 -14.58 -6.27
N GLN A 146 -9.10 -13.41 -5.96
CA GLN A 146 -7.75 -13.29 -5.41
C GLN A 146 -7.64 -12.08 -4.48
N ARG A 147 -6.64 -12.11 -3.61
CA ARG A 147 -6.25 -11.00 -2.75
C ARG A 147 -5.13 -10.19 -3.40
N TYR A 148 -5.09 -8.91 -3.07
CA TYR A 148 -3.99 -8.07 -3.53
C TYR A 148 -2.68 -8.51 -2.87
N GLN A 149 -1.70 -8.81 -3.71
CA GLN A 149 -0.37 -9.23 -3.26
C GLN A 149 0.71 -8.43 -3.95
N ARG A 150 1.77 -8.11 -3.21
CA ARG A 150 3.01 -7.55 -3.73
C ARG A 150 4.18 -8.12 -2.94
N SER A 151 5.35 -8.18 -3.57
CA SER A 151 6.56 -8.64 -2.92
C SER A 151 7.67 -7.59 -2.96
N LEU A 152 8.57 -7.71 -2.00
CA LEU A 152 9.87 -7.06 -1.99
C LEU A 152 10.95 -8.14 -1.90
N ALA A 153 12.07 -7.95 -2.61
CA ALA A 153 13.26 -8.73 -2.33
C ALA A 153 13.64 -8.59 -0.84
N VAL A 154 14.16 -9.64 -0.22
CA VAL A 154 14.54 -9.60 1.20
C VAL A 154 15.50 -8.43 1.48
N SER A 155 16.45 -8.15 0.59
CA SER A 155 17.37 -7.01 0.71
C SER A 155 16.66 -5.66 0.80
N GLU A 156 15.54 -5.50 0.08
CA GLU A 156 14.71 -4.29 0.13
C GLU A 156 13.83 -4.27 1.39
N ALA A 157 13.22 -5.40 1.73
CA ALA A 157 12.36 -5.53 2.92
C ALA A 157 13.12 -5.27 4.25
N LEU A 158 14.42 -5.53 4.27
CA LEU A 158 15.30 -5.30 5.44
C LEU A 158 15.89 -3.90 5.51
N ARG A 159 15.52 -2.99 4.61
CA ARG A 159 15.97 -1.59 4.68
C ARG A 159 15.31 -0.89 5.85
N ASP A 160 16.05 0.04 6.46
CA ASP A 160 15.60 0.70 7.68
C ASP A 160 14.40 1.62 7.48
N GLU A 161 14.16 2.09 6.25
CA GLU A 161 13.02 2.93 5.89
C GLU A 161 11.72 2.16 5.63
N VAL A 162 11.73 0.83 5.58
CA VAL A 162 10.52 0.03 5.36
C VAL A 162 9.76 -0.13 6.67
N LEU A 163 8.52 0.38 6.68
CA LEU A 163 7.67 0.42 7.86
C LEU A 163 6.41 -0.44 7.70
N LEU A 164 5.98 -1.06 8.79
CA LEU A 164 4.59 -1.46 9.01
C LEU A 164 3.86 -0.22 9.56
N ALA A 165 3.26 0.56 8.67
CA ALA A 165 2.62 1.81 9.02
C ALA A 165 1.23 1.57 9.64
N TYR A 166 0.89 2.37 10.66
CA TYR A 166 -0.43 2.37 11.32
C TYR A 166 -0.98 3.79 11.53
N GLU A 167 -0.24 4.83 11.10
CA GLU A 167 -0.73 6.22 11.09
C GLU A 167 -0.26 6.93 9.82
N MET A 168 -1.06 7.89 9.37
CA MET A 168 -0.76 8.82 8.28
C MET A 168 -1.02 10.25 8.76
N ASN A 169 -0.04 11.14 8.62
CA ASN A 169 -0.13 12.56 9.03
C ASN A 169 -0.61 12.72 10.50
N GLY A 170 -0.10 11.86 11.40
CA GLY A 170 -0.43 11.91 12.83
C GLY A 170 -1.80 11.37 13.21
N ARG A 171 -2.53 10.73 12.28
CA ARG A 171 -3.81 10.08 12.54
C ARG A 171 -3.73 8.57 12.29
N PRO A 172 -4.43 7.74 13.09
CA PRO A 172 -4.54 6.32 12.80
C PRO A 172 -5.04 6.07 11.38
N LEU A 173 -4.59 4.97 10.78
CA LEU A 173 -5.20 4.45 9.55
C LEU A 173 -6.58 3.85 9.90
N GLU A 174 -7.58 4.18 9.08
CA GLU A 174 -8.95 3.70 9.18
C GLU A 174 -9.14 2.40 8.40
#